data_a5634bbe49ed52c260e2760d74bc4487
#
_entry.id   a5634bbe49ed52c260e2760d74bc4487
#
_cell.length_a   1.000
_cell.length_b   1.000
_cell.length_c   1.000
_cell.angle_alpha   90.00
_cell.angle_beta   90.00
_cell.angle_gamma   90.00
#
_symmetry.space_group_name_H-M   'P 1'
#
loop_
_entity.id
_entity.type
_entity.pdbx_description
1 polymer ?
#
loop_
_entity_poly.entity_id
_entity_poly.type
_entity_poly.pdbx_seq_one_letter_code
_entity_poly.pdbx_strand_id
1 'polypeptide(L)'
;MKTNTNAIIFGIAIVASSIFLGKAYKDRSKADGEIRVTGLGKTDFSSDLIVWEGEFSSLNKDLKLSYLTLEKNKAIINGYLVEKGIETNQLIYSAVKTDENFKSLYSTEGKLIGEEFVGYELTQKVKIESND
;
A
#
# COMPACT_ATOMS: atom_id res chain seq x y z
N MET A 1 -32.97 70.20 36.93
CA MET A 1 -32.88 69.06 36.03
C MET A 1 -31.81 68.10 36.57
N LYS A 2 -32.19 67.01 37.22
CA LYS A 2 -31.23 65.96 37.60
C LYS A 2 -30.84 65.21 36.33
N THR A 3 -29.66 65.44 35.87
CA THR A 3 -29.12 64.70 34.71
C THR A 3 -29.02 63.26 35.11
N ASN A 4 -29.70 62.37 34.41
CA ASN A 4 -29.64 60.93 34.67
C ASN A 4 -28.29 60.37 34.20
N THR A 5 -27.24 60.71 34.94
CA THR A 5 -25.85 60.34 34.67
C THR A 5 -25.72 58.82 34.48
N ASN A 6 -26.48 58.02 35.26
CA ASN A 6 -26.50 56.58 35.15
C ASN A 6 -27.04 56.07 33.76
N ALA A 7 -28.09 56.79 33.26
CA ALA A 7 -28.64 56.41 31.94
C ALA A 7 -27.65 56.73 30.82
N ILE A 8 -26.88 57.79 30.93
CA ILE A 8 -25.83 58.11 29.94
C ILE A 8 -24.70 57.09 30.00
N ILE A 9 -24.26 56.70 31.21
CA ILE A 9 -23.23 55.67 31.39
C ILE A 9 -23.68 54.31 30.78
N PHE A 10 -24.93 53.89 31.03
CA PHE A 10 -25.48 52.66 30.43
C PHE A 10 -25.56 52.73 28.90
N GLY A 11 -25.96 53.89 28.37
CA GLY A 11 -26.00 54.07 26.91
C GLY A 11 -24.61 53.94 26.27
N ILE A 12 -23.59 54.52 26.85
CA ILE A 12 -22.20 54.41 26.39
C ILE A 12 -21.70 52.98 26.49
N ALA A 13 -22.01 52.28 27.59
CA ALA A 13 -21.61 50.89 27.78
C ALA A 13 -22.22 49.96 26.74
N ILE A 14 -23.49 50.14 26.37
CA ILE A 14 -24.17 49.35 25.33
C ILE A 14 -23.52 49.57 23.96
N VAL A 15 -23.26 50.84 23.60
CA VAL A 15 -22.60 51.18 22.34
C VAL A 15 -21.19 50.60 22.27
N ALA A 16 -20.41 50.71 23.33
CA ALA A 16 -19.08 50.14 23.40
C ALA A 16 -19.11 48.59 23.23
N SER A 17 -20.01 47.94 23.96
CA SER A 17 -20.17 46.47 23.84
C SER A 17 -20.54 46.04 22.41
N SER A 18 -21.44 46.76 21.76
CA SER A 18 -21.86 46.48 20.39
C SER A 18 -20.70 46.59 19.39
N ILE A 19 -19.83 47.56 19.57
CA ILE A 19 -18.63 47.75 18.71
C ILE A 19 -17.65 46.60 18.92
N PHE A 20 -17.42 46.17 20.19
CA PHE A 20 -16.53 45.03 20.47
C PHE A 20 -17.06 43.73 19.93
N LEU A 21 -18.37 43.45 20.09
CA LEU A 21 -18.97 42.23 19.50
C LEU A 21 -18.92 42.25 17.97
N GLY A 22 -19.19 43.39 17.35
CA GLY A 22 -19.12 43.52 15.88
C GLY A 22 -17.73 43.28 15.33
N LYS A 23 -16.68 43.77 16.02
CA LYS A 23 -15.29 43.46 15.64
C LYS A 23 -14.95 42.01 15.84
N ALA A 24 -15.29 41.40 16.96
CA ALA A 24 -15.04 40.02 17.25
C ALA A 24 -15.72 39.08 16.22
N TYR A 25 -16.95 39.40 15.81
CA TYR A 25 -17.66 38.65 14.77
C TYR A 25 -16.99 38.76 13.40
N LYS A 26 -16.57 39.98 13.04
CA LYS A 26 -15.89 40.23 11.76
C LYS A 26 -14.51 39.56 11.70
N ASP A 27 -13.77 39.53 12.80
CA ASP A 27 -12.45 38.89 12.85
C ASP A 27 -12.55 37.36 12.85
N ARG A 28 -13.61 36.80 13.45
CA ARG A 28 -13.91 35.37 13.36
C ARG A 28 -14.22 34.92 11.91
N SER A 29 -14.90 35.80 11.16
CA SER A 29 -15.24 35.51 9.74
C SER A 29 -14.04 35.69 8.79
N LYS A 30 -12.93 36.29 9.25
CA LYS A 30 -11.72 36.46 8.47
C LYS A 30 -10.68 35.34 8.67
N ALA A 31 -10.89 34.49 9.69
CA ALA A 31 -9.91 33.49 10.09
C ALA A 31 -9.73 32.35 9.05
N ASP A 32 -10.65 32.18 8.10
CA ASP A 32 -10.60 31.11 7.10
C ASP A 32 -10.50 31.65 5.67
N GLY A 33 -9.49 32.53 5.45
CA GLY A 33 -9.13 32.97 4.08
C GLY A 33 -8.41 31.92 3.24
N GLU A 34 -8.39 30.67 3.68
CA GLU A 34 -7.81 29.56 2.92
C GLU A 34 -8.84 29.02 1.92
N ILE A 35 -8.68 29.34 0.66
CA ILE A 35 -9.41 28.68 -0.42
C ILE A 35 -8.65 27.37 -0.70
N ARG A 36 -9.14 26.24 -0.19
CA ARG A 36 -8.65 24.93 -0.56
C ARG A 36 -9.07 24.63 -1.99
N VAL A 37 -8.14 24.75 -2.92
CA VAL A 37 -8.32 24.37 -4.31
C VAL A 37 -7.76 22.95 -4.48
N THR A 38 -8.63 21.97 -4.72
CA THR A 38 -8.19 20.63 -5.13
C THR A 38 -8.10 20.64 -6.65
N GLY A 39 -6.89 20.70 -7.16
CA GLY A 39 -6.62 20.53 -8.59
C GLY A 39 -6.40 19.06 -8.91
N LEU A 40 -7.09 18.51 -9.91
CA LEU A 40 -6.78 17.22 -10.50
C LEU A 40 -5.84 17.45 -11.68
N GLY A 41 -4.56 17.13 -11.52
CA GLY A 41 -3.61 17.05 -12.63
C GLY A 41 -3.71 15.66 -13.26
N LYS A 42 -4.09 15.57 -14.52
CA LYS A 42 -4.03 14.36 -15.33
C LYS A 42 -2.92 14.53 -16.36
N THR A 43 -1.96 13.64 -16.32
CA THR A 43 -0.92 13.55 -17.35
C THR A 43 -1.02 12.16 -17.97
N ASP A 44 -1.22 12.10 -19.26
CA ASP A 44 -1.13 10.85 -20.01
C ASP A 44 0.35 10.59 -20.29
N PHE A 45 0.83 9.40 -19.95
CA PHE A 45 2.17 8.96 -20.28
C PHE A 45 2.06 7.64 -21.05
N SER A 46 2.93 7.47 -22.03
CA SER A 46 3.14 6.18 -22.68
C SER A 46 4.25 5.46 -21.91
N SER A 47 3.98 4.25 -21.46
CA SER A 47 5.02 3.38 -20.93
C SER A 47 5.61 2.59 -22.10
N ASP A 48 6.90 2.69 -22.26
CA ASP A 48 7.71 1.91 -23.23
C ASP A 48 8.33 0.67 -22.59
N LEU A 49 8.10 0.48 -21.28
CA LEU A 49 8.60 -0.67 -20.53
C LEU A 49 7.44 -1.57 -20.11
N ILE A 50 7.45 -2.80 -20.59
CA ILE A 50 6.57 -3.88 -20.12
C ILE A 50 7.36 -4.74 -19.14
N VAL A 51 6.83 -4.86 -17.92
CA VAL A 51 7.40 -5.73 -16.89
C VAL A 51 6.39 -6.84 -16.59
N TRP A 52 6.81 -8.07 -16.77
CA TRP A 52 6.05 -9.25 -16.38
C TRP A 52 6.81 -10.01 -15.29
N GLU A 53 6.11 -10.47 -14.26
CA GLU A 53 6.67 -11.27 -13.17
C GLU A 53 5.84 -12.54 -13.00
N GLY A 54 6.52 -13.68 -12.97
CA GLY A 54 5.95 -14.98 -12.67
C GLY A 54 6.64 -15.59 -11.45
N GLU A 55 5.93 -16.44 -10.73
CA GLU A 55 6.45 -17.17 -9.58
C GLU A 55 6.21 -18.66 -9.76
N PHE A 56 7.18 -19.49 -9.37
CA PHE A 56 7.08 -20.93 -9.38
C PHE A 56 7.72 -21.51 -8.13
N SER A 57 7.18 -22.63 -7.65
CA SER A 57 7.64 -23.26 -6.43
C SER A 57 7.79 -24.76 -6.57
N SER A 58 8.42 -25.37 -5.58
CA SER A 58 8.51 -26.81 -5.40
C SER A 58 8.43 -27.12 -3.91
N LEU A 59 7.75 -28.19 -3.55
CA LEU A 59 7.62 -28.67 -2.17
C LEU A 59 8.04 -30.14 -2.09
N ASN A 60 8.97 -30.45 -1.18
CA ASN A 60 9.39 -31.84 -0.91
C ASN A 60 9.87 -31.95 0.54
N LYS A 61 9.74 -33.14 1.15
CA LYS A 61 10.28 -33.42 2.49
C LYS A 61 11.82 -33.39 2.52
N ASP A 62 12.46 -33.65 1.39
CA ASP A 62 13.91 -33.55 1.21
C ASP A 62 14.26 -32.25 0.49
N LEU A 63 15.07 -31.42 1.15
CA LEU A 63 15.48 -30.11 0.63
C LEU A 63 16.23 -30.23 -0.71
N LYS A 64 17.09 -31.24 -0.86
CA LYS A 64 17.82 -31.47 -2.10
C LYS A 64 16.91 -31.83 -3.26
N LEU A 65 15.88 -32.65 -2.99
CA LEU A 65 14.88 -33.00 -4.00
C LEU A 65 14.02 -31.80 -4.38
N SER A 66 13.69 -30.90 -3.42
CA SER A 66 13.03 -29.64 -3.71
C SER A 66 13.86 -28.77 -4.65
N TYR A 67 15.16 -28.62 -4.42
CA TYR A 67 16.06 -27.88 -5.30
C TYR A 67 16.11 -28.52 -6.72
N LEU A 68 16.27 -29.81 -6.82
CA LEU A 68 16.30 -30.50 -8.13
C LEU A 68 14.99 -30.31 -8.89
N THR A 69 13.85 -30.35 -8.19
CA THR A 69 12.54 -30.12 -8.80
C THR A 69 12.39 -28.67 -9.26
N LEU A 70 12.83 -27.72 -8.44
CA LEU A 70 12.77 -26.30 -8.78
C LEU A 70 13.61 -25.99 -10.03
N GLU A 71 14.84 -26.52 -10.11
CA GLU A 71 15.72 -26.34 -11.27
C GLU A 71 15.12 -26.97 -12.54
N LYS A 72 14.46 -28.13 -12.42
CA LYS A 72 13.74 -28.76 -13.54
C LYS A 72 12.58 -27.86 -13.99
N ASN A 73 11.80 -27.33 -13.08
CA ASN A 73 10.69 -26.41 -13.38
C ASN A 73 11.22 -25.14 -14.07
N LYS A 74 12.32 -24.57 -13.57
CA LYS A 74 13.00 -23.43 -14.19
C LYS A 74 13.41 -23.71 -15.64
N ALA A 75 13.99 -24.88 -15.90
CA ALA A 75 14.39 -25.26 -17.25
C ALA A 75 13.18 -25.37 -18.19
N ILE A 76 12.06 -25.93 -17.72
CA ILE A 76 10.81 -26.02 -18.49
C ILE A 76 10.25 -24.64 -18.81
N ILE A 77 10.19 -23.73 -17.80
CA ILE A 77 9.70 -22.35 -17.96
C ILE A 77 10.60 -21.60 -18.95
N ASN A 78 11.92 -21.72 -18.78
CA ASN A 78 12.88 -21.08 -19.68
C ASN A 78 12.68 -21.53 -21.14
N GLY A 79 12.55 -22.84 -21.37
CA GLY A 79 12.28 -23.40 -22.70
C GLY A 79 10.99 -22.85 -23.30
N TYR A 80 9.91 -22.82 -22.51
CA TYR A 80 8.63 -22.29 -22.95
C TYR A 80 8.69 -20.80 -23.31
N LEU A 81 9.35 -19.97 -22.49
CA LEU A 81 9.46 -18.52 -22.74
C LEU A 81 10.32 -18.25 -23.98
N VAL A 82 11.40 -19.00 -24.19
CA VAL A 82 12.23 -18.88 -25.38
C VAL A 82 11.46 -19.30 -26.65
N GLU A 83 10.65 -20.35 -26.58
CA GLU A 83 9.75 -20.76 -27.68
C GLU A 83 8.75 -19.67 -28.04
N LYS A 84 8.31 -18.86 -27.04
CA LYS A 84 7.44 -17.71 -27.26
C LYS A 84 8.14 -16.45 -27.77
N GLY A 85 9.45 -16.52 -28.01
CA GLY A 85 10.22 -15.41 -28.58
C GLY A 85 10.90 -14.51 -27.56
N ILE A 86 10.87 -14.87 -26.27
CA ILE A 86 11.57 -14.12 -25.22
C ILE A 86 13.06 -14.52 -25.26
N GLU A 87 13.95 -13.54 -25.38
CA GLU A 87 15.37 -13.82 -25.33
C GLU A 87 15.84 -14.16 -23.91
N THR A 88 16.78 -15.10 -23.79
CA THR A 88 17.28 -15.55 -22.47
C THR A 88 17.90 -14.44 -21.64
N ASN A 89 18.45 -13.38 -22.29
CA ASN A 89 19.02 -12.20 -21.63
C ASN A 89 17.95 -11.29 -20.97
N GLN A 90 16.69 -11.42 -21.36
CA GLN A 90 15.55 -10.69 -20.77
C GLN A 90 14.98 -11.40 -19.54
N LEU A 91 15.41 -12.65 -19.27
CA LEU A 91 14.94 -13.45 -18.15
C LEU A 91 15.79 -13.20 -16.90
N ILE A 92 15.21 -12.51 -15.93
CA ILE A 92 15.86 -12.20 -14.65
C ILE A 92 15.25 -13.11 -13.59
N TYR A 93 16.06 -14.00 -13.00
CA TYR A 93 15.62 -14.88 -11.92
C TYR A 93 16.01 -14.30 -10.57
N SER A 94 15.10 -14.33 -9.59
CA SER A 94 15.40 -13.95 -8.22
C SER A 94 16.26 -15.01 -7.52
N ALA A 95 16.76 -14.66 -6.33
CA ALA A 95 17.25 -15.67 -5.40
C ALA A 95 16.12 -16.65 -5.03
N VAL A 96 16.49 -17.90 -4.73
CA VAL A 96 15.54 -18.90 -4.24
C VAL A 96 15.22 -18.61 -2.77
N LYS A 97 13.93 -18.46 -2.47
CA LYS A 97 13.43 -18.41 -1.10
C LYS A 97 13.12 -19.81 -0.64
N THR A 98 13.57 -20.18 0.56
CA THR A 98 13.33 -21.49 1.16
C THR A 98 12.58 -21.32 2.47
N ASP A 99 11.42 -21.92 2.57
CA ASP A 99 10.58 -21.94 3.76
C ASP A 99 10.32 -23.39 4.20
N GLU A 100 10.23 -23.59 5.52
CA GLU A 100 9.75 -24.85 6.09
C GLU A 100 8.22 -24.78 6.18
N ASN A 101 7.56 -25.77 5.61
CA ASN A 101 6.10 -25.82 5.56
C ASN A 101 5.57 -26.82 6.60
N PHE A 102 4.65 -26.37 7.44
CA PHE A 102 4.01 -27.13 8.50
C PHE A 102 2.50 -27.12 8.33
N LYS A 103 1.88 -28.26 8.57
CA LYS A 103 0.43 -28.42 8.61
C LYS A 103 -0.05 -28.51 10.04
N SER A 104 -0.96 -27.65 10.44
CA SER A 104 -1.58 -27.70 11.76
C SER A 104 -2.49 -28.92 11.88
N LEU A 105 -2.33 -29.67 12.94
CA LEU A 105 -3.14 -30.84 13.30
C LEU A 105 -4.20 -30.43 14.33
N TYR A 106 -5.45 -30.81 14.07
CA TYR A 106 -6.57 -30.52 14.95
C TYR A 106 -7.20 -31.81 15.45
N SER A 107 -7.66 -31.80 16.72
CA SER A 107 -8.46 -32.88 17.28
C SER A 107 -9.85 -32.93 16.63
N THR A 108 -10.61 -33.98 16.89
CA THR A 108 -12.02 -34.13 16.47
C THR A 108 -12.93 -33.02 17.04
N GLU A 109 -12.48 -32.33 18.08
CA GLU A 109 -13.17 -31.21 18.75
C GLU A 109 -12.70 -29.82 18.17
N GLY A 110 -11.83 -29.81 17.14
CA GLY A 110 -11.32 -28.57 16.53
C GLY A 110 -10.21 -27.87 17.32
N LYS A 111 -9.64 -28.52 18.35
CA LYS A 111 -8.52 -27.97 19.13
C LYS A 111 -7.20 -28.29 18.44
N LEU A 112 -6.30 -27.29 18.32
CA LEU A 112 -4.95 -27.48 17.81
C LEU A 112 -4.19 -28.46 18.73
N ILE A 113 -3.69 -29.56 18.17
CA ILE A 113 -2.97 -30.62 18.89
C ILE A 113 -1.50 -30.72 18.52
N GLY A 114 -1.06 -30.01 17.48
CA GLY A 114 0.32 -29.98 17.04
C GLY A 114 0.48 -29.50 15.61
N GLU A 115 1.71 -29.62 15.12
CA GLU A 115 2.06 -29.32 13.74
C GLU A 115 2.87 -30.48 13.15
N GLU A 116 2.60 -30.81 11.89
CA GLU A 116 3.32 -31.82 11.14
C GLU A 116 4.17 -31.14 10.08
N PHE A 117 5.45 -31.49 10.02
CA PHE A 117 6.33 -31.02 8.96
C PHE A 117 5.91 -31.63 7.61
N VAL A 118 5.55 -30.77 6.66
CA VAL A 118 5.13 -31.15 5.31
C VAL A 118 6.32 -31.22 4.35
N GLY A 119 7.25 -30.27 4.47
CA GLY A 119 8.44 -30.22 3.62
C GLY A 119 9.05 -28.85 3.53
N TYR A 120 10.07 -28.74 2.70
CA TYR A 120 10.71 -27.51 2.29
C TYR A 120 10.04 -26.98 1.04
N GLU A 121 9.45 -25.80 1.13
CA GLU A 121 8.91 -25.07 -0.02
C GLU A 121 9.96 -24.09 -0.53
N LEU A 122 10.37 -24.28 -1.76
CA LEU A 122 11.28 -23.40 -2.46
C LEU A 122 10.51 -22.59 -3.48
N THR A 123 10.68 -21.28 -3.44
CA THR A 123 10.00 -20.35 -4.34
C THR A 123 11.02 -19.50 -5.08
N GLN A 124 10.84 -19.34 -6.37
CA GLN A 124 11.65 -18.47 -7.21
C GLN A 124 10.78 -17.67 -8.16
N LYS A 125 11.16 -16.43 -8.41
CA LYS A 125 10.49 -15.54 -9.36
C LYS A 125 11.31 -15.40 -10.63
N VAL A 126 10.60 -15.26 -11.74
CA VAL A 126 11.16 -14.88 -13.02
C VAL A 126 10.53 -13.54 -13.44
N LYS A 127 11.37 -12.59 -13.81
CA LYS A 127 10.97 -11.26 -14.30
C LYS A 127 11.42 -11.11 -15.73
N ILE A 128 10.56 -10.56 -16.55
CA ILE A 128 10.83 -10.23 -17.96
C ILE A 128 10.66 -8.73 -18.10
N GLU A 129 11.65 -8.06 -18.67
CA GLU A 129 11.59 -6.67 -19.03
C GLU A 129 11.71 -6.54 -20.55
N SER A 130 10.72 -5.95 -21.20
CA SER A 130 10.71 -5.70 -22.64
C SER A 130 10.41 -4.24 -22.90
N ASN A 131 11.17 -3.66 -23.82
CA ASN A 131 10.96 -2.33 -24.40
C ASN A 131 10.39 -2.54 -25.80
N ASP A 132 9.09 -2.77 -25.89
CA ASP A 132 8.44 -2.87 -27.19
C ASP A 132 7.69 -1.59 -27.53
#